data_b38ed1ab9d9eb6835853538d2bbf5f13
#
_entry.id   b38ed1ab9d9eb6835853538d2bbf5f13
#
_cell.length_a   1.000
_cell.length_b   1.000
_cell.length_c   1.000
_cell.angle_alpha   90.00
_cell.angle_beta   90.00
_cell.angle_gamma   90.00
#
_symmetry.space_group_name_H-M   'P 1'
#
loop_
_entity.id
_entity.type
_entity.pdbx_description
1 polymer ?
#
loop_
_entity_poly.entity_id
_entity_poly.type
_entity_poly.pdbx_seq_one_letter_code
_entity_poly.pdbx_strand_id
1 'polypeptide(L)'
;VTIARAHLILSIFLTGMLCEYTHAEEQQDFIEVFTDSRTQIVNDDEGMTVYLIDRIYRFERELSRDLPVDPKAAKLAVLHRFQRMDAQLSGELENAAKGLVQSRQYGIGRYPAIVFDGEAVVYGLTDVSTAIRLYRKWQTEGTRQ
;
A
#
# COMPACT_ATOMS: atom_id res chain seq x y z
N VAL A 1 -64.12 -24.69 52.52
CA VAL A 1 -63.66 -23.33 52.20
C VAL A 1 -62.28 -23.41 51.58
N THR A 2 -62.16 -23.31 50.30
CA THR A 2 -60.84 -23.19 49.67
C THR A 2 -60.97 -22.32 48.43
N ILE A 3 -60.33 -21.14 48.44
CA ILE A 3 -60.33 -20.14 47.44
C ILE A 3 -59.16 -20.45 46.50
N ALA A 4 -59.42 -20.75 45.21
CA ALA A 4 -58.38 -20.89 44.23
C ALA A 4 -58.19 -19.53 43.52
N ARG A 5 -56.97 -18.98 43.61
CA ARG A 5 -56.54 -17.78 42.88
C ARG A 5 -56.01 -18.20 41.53
N ALA A 6 -56.67 -17.79 40.48
CA ALA A 6 -56.16 -17.87 39.12
C ALA A 6 -55.17 -16.72 38.85
N HIS A 7 -53.90 -17.03 38.66
CA HIS A 7 -52.92 -16.06 38.13
C HIS A 7 -52.93 -16.11 36.61
N LEU A 8 -53.46 -15.04 36.03
CA LEU A 8 -53.38 -14.78 34.59
C LEU A 8 -51.98 -14.22 34.29
N ILE A 9 -51.08 -15.05 33.74
CA ILE A 9 -49.76 -14.63 33.27
C ILE A 9 -49.95 -14.12 31.86
N LEU A 10 -50.00 -12.78 31.70
CA LEU A 10 -49.94 -12.12 30.44
C LEU A 10 -48.50 -12.09 29.95
N SER A 11 -48.13 -13.07 29.12
CA SER A 11 -46.81 -13.13 28.49
C SER A 11 -46.79 -12.20 27.29
N ILE A 12 -46.24 -10.99 27.46
CA ILE A 12 -45.96 -10.05 26.36
C ILE A 12 -44.74 -10.54 25.64
N PHE A 13 -44.91 -11.22 24.51
CA PHE A 13 -43.84 -11.50 23.54
C PHE A 13 -43.45 -10.18 22.85
N LEU A 14 -42.51 -9.44 23.42
CA LEU A 14 -41.84 -8.35 22.77
C LEU A 14 -40.77 -8.93 21.86
N THR A 15 -41.13 -9.29 20.61
CA THR A 15 -40.23 -9.67 19.55
C THR A 15 -39.46 -8.42 19.15
N GLY A 16 -38.33 -8.15 19.83
CA GLY A 16 -37.36 -7.15 19.38
C GLY A 16 -36.74 -7.62 18.08
N MET A 17 -37.16 -6.99 16.99
CA MET A 17 -36.55 -7.11 15.69
C MET A 17 -35.19 -6.40 15.79
N LEU A 18 -34.15 -7.14 16.21
CA LEU A 18 -32.76 -6.74 16.09
C LEU A 18 -32.44 -6.69 14.60
N CYS A 19 -32.59 -5.50 14.03
CA CYS A 19 -32.01 -5.18 12.75
C CYS A 19 -30.51 -5.16 12.97
N GLU A 20 -29.84 -6.29 12.73
CA GLU A 20 -28.40 -6.34 12.63
C GLU A 20 -28.01 -5.47 11.42
N TYR A 21 -27.62 -4.23 11.71
CA TYR A 21 -26.84 -3.45 10.77
C TYR A 21 -25.51 -4.15 10.61
N THR A 22 -25.43 -5.08 9.67
CA THR A 22 -24.16 -5.52 9.12
C THR A 22 -23.57 -4.29 8.43
N HIS A 23 -22.76 -3.52 9.17
CA HIS A 23 -21.74 -2.72 8.54
C HIS A 23 -20.88 -3.72 7.77
N ALA A 24 -21.07 -3.80 6.47
CA ALA A 24 -20.02 -4.29 5.59
C ALA A 24 -18.88 -3.29 5.84
N GLU A 25 -17.88 -3.68 6.64
CA GLU A 25 -16.59 -3.01 6.64
C GLU A 25 -16.18 -3.02 5.17
N GLU A 26 -16.12 -1.84 4.58
CA GLU A 26 -15.56 -1.65 3.26
C GLU A 26 -14.11 -2.07 3.41
N GLN A 27 -13.81 -3.31 3.02
CA GLN A 27 -12.48 -3.90 3.12
C GLN A 27 -11.58 -3.04 2.25
N GLN A 28 -10.80 -2.19 2.91
CA GLN A 28 -9.89 -1.29 2.23
C GLN A 28 -8.77 -2.14 1.66
N ASP A 29 -8.72 -2.25 0.34
CA ASP A 29 -7.68 -2.99 -0.37
C ASP A 29 -6.31 -2.40 0.02
N PHE A 30 -5.36 -3.25 0.44
CA PHE A 30 -3.98 -2.82 0.69
C PHE A 30 -3.28 -2.65 -0.66
N ILE A 31 -2.95 -1.41 -1.00
CA ILE A 31 -2.41 -1.07 -2.32
C ILE A 31 -0.95 -0.63 -2.21
N GLU A 32 -0.08 -1.28 -2.97
CA GLU A 32 1.33 -0.94 -3.11
C GLU A 32 1.66 -0.61 -4.57
N VAL A 33 2.28 0.54 -4.79
CA VAL A 33 2.66 1.01 -6.12
C VAL A 33 4.17 1.02 -6.25
N PHE A 34 4.69 0.29 -7.23
CA PHE A 34 6.10 0.23 -7.56
C PHE A 34 6.34 1.00 -8.86
N THR A 35 7.12 2.07 -8.78
CA THR A 35 7.32 2.98 -9.92
C THR A 35 8.71 3.60 -9.92
N ASP A 36 9.03 4.39 -10.94
CA ASP A 36 10.23 5.21 -11.00
C ASP A 36 9.86 6.72 -10.92
N SER A 37 10.86 7.56 -10.67
CA SER A 37 10.70 9.01 -10.52
C SER A 37 10.28 9.75 -11.80
N ARG A 38 10.24 9.07 -12.96
CA ARG A 38 9.83 9.65 -14.25
C ARG A 38 8.36 9.37 -14.56
N THR A 39 7.77 8.42 -13.84
CA THR A 39 6.39 7.98 -14.03
C THR A 39 5.50 8.66 -13.01
N GLN A 40 4.56 9.47 -13.46
CA GLN A 40 3.57 10.09 -12.59
C GLN A 40 2.42 9.11 -12.33
N ILE A 41 2.20 8.79 -11.06
CA ILE A 41 1.01 8.07 -10.61
C ILE A 41 -0.12 9.08 -10.41
N VAL A 42 -1.32 8.74 -10.82
CA VAL A 42 -2.51 9.61 -10.72
C VAL A 42 -3.64 8.86 -10.00
N ASN A 43 -4.57 9.64 -9.41
CA ASN A 43 -5.67 9.13 -8.61
C ASN A 43 -5.18 8.23 -7.48
N ASP A 44 -4.13 8.70 -6.82
CA ASP A 44 -3.56 8.10 -5.63
C ASP A 44 -4.42 8.50 -4.42
N ASP A 45 -5.11 7.52 -3.83
CA ASP A 45 -5.92 7.71 -2.64
C ASP A 45 -5.06 7.66 -1.37
N GLU A 46 -5.53 8.31 -0.29
CA GLU A 46 -4.93 8.19 1.04
C GLU A 46 -4.98 6.72 1.48
N GLY A 47 -3.82 6.16 1.81
CA GLY A 47 -3.70 4.79 2.34
C GLY A 47 -2.91 3.83 1.48
N MET A 48 -2.48 4.23 0.26
CA MET A 48 -1.56 3.41 -0.50
C MET A 48 -0.08 3.71 -0.20
N THR A 49 0.77 2.75 -0.46
CA THR A 49 2.22 2.89 -0.33
C THR A 49 2.86 2.98 -1.71
N VAL A 50 3.58 4.08 -1.97
CA VAL A 50 4.32 4.27 -3.23
C VAL A 50 5.81 4.06 -2.99
N TYR A 51 6.42 3.18 -3.78
CA TYR A 51 7.85 2.88 -3.78
C TYR A 51 8.52 3.42 -5.04
N LEU A 52 9.45 4.36 -4.88
CA LEU A 52 10.31 4.87 -5.96
C LEU A 52 11.55 3.98 -6.10
N ILE A 53 11.49 2.98 -6.95
CA ILE A 53 12.51 1.92 -7.08
C ILE A 53 13.85 2.48 -7.55
N ASP A 54 13.86 3.56 -8.32
CA ASP A 54 15.09 4.16 -8.86
C ASP A 54 15.79 5.12 -7.88
N ARG A 55 15.22 5.38 -6.68
CA ARG A 55 15.73 6.40 -5.76
C ARG A 55 17.14 6.12 -5.25
N ILE A 56 17.46 4.85 -4.94
CA ILE A 56 18.80 4.45 -4.49
C ILE A 56 19.82 4.69 -5.61
N TYR A 57 19.54 4.25 -6.83
CA TYR A 57 20.42 4.45 -7.97
C TYR A 57 20.66 5.94 -8.27
N ARG A 58 19.62 6.76 -8.16
CA ARG A 58 19.74 8.22 -8.32
C ARG A 58 20.65 8.82 -7.25
N PHE A 59 20.50 8.39 -6.01
CA PHE A 59 21.35 8.85 -4.91
C PHE A 59 22.82 8.46 -5.11
N GLU A 60 23.11 7.23 -5.53
CA GLU A 60 24.46 6.81 -5.90
C GLU A 60 25.06 7.70 -6.99
N ARG A 61 24.29 8.05 -8.00
CA ARG A 61 24.72 8.98 -9.04
C ARG A 61 24.96 10.40 -8.51
N GLU A 62 24.13 10.87 -7.61
CA GLU A 62 24.31 12.17 -6.94
C GLU A 62 25.60 12.20 -6.11
N LEU A 63 25.90 11.15 -5.38
CA LEU A 63 27.14 11.00 -4.63
C LEU A 63 28.37 10.96 -5.54
N SER A 64 28.25 10.34 -6.70
CA SER A 64 29.36 10.11 -7.63
C SER A 64 29.57 11.25 -8.65
N ARG A 65 28.71 12.27 -8.67
CA ARG A 65 28.79 13.37 -9.63
C ARG A 65 30.06 14.21 -9.41
N ASP A 66 30.79 14.50 -10.51
CA ASP A 66 31.93 15.43 -10.52
C ASP A 66 32.92 15.18 -9.38
N LEU A 67 33.29 13.92 -9.17
CA LEU A 67 34.30 13.56 -8.16
C LEU A 67 35.70 13.95 -8.65
N PRO A 68 36.58 14.44 -7.74
CA PRO A 68 37.99 14.64 -8.05
C PRO A 68 38.68 13.38 -8.54
N VAL A 69 39.68 13.52 -9.38
CA VAL A 69 40.50 12.38 -9.86
C VAL A 69 41.35 11.77 -8.74
N ASP A 70 41.80 12.60 -7.78
CA ASP A 70 42.54 12.09 -6.62
C ASP A 70 41.61 11.26 -5.71
N PRO A 71 41.98 9.99 -5.41
CA PRO A 71 41.12 9.10 -4.63
C PRO A 71 40.83 9.59 -3.20
N LYS A 72 41.77 10.28 -2.57
CA LYS A 72 41.59 10.82 -1.21
C LYS A 72 40.61 11.98 -1.22
N ALA A 73 40.74 12.90 -2.17
CA ALA A 73 39.81 14.02 -2.34
C ALA A 73 38.43 13.51 -2.75
N ALA A 74 38.32 12.52 -3.63
CA ALA A 74 37.06 11.89 -4.01
C ALA A 74 36.33 11.28 -2.79
N LYS A 75 37.06 10.51 -1.95
CA LYS A 75 36.52 9.92 -0.73
C LYS A 75 35.97 11.01 0.22
N LEU A 76 36.71 12.10 0.43
CA LEU A 76 36.28 13.20 1.28
C LEU A 76 35.04 13.89 0.71
N ALA A 77 34.97 14.10 -0.59
CA ALA A 77 33.80 14.68 -1.25
C ALA A 77 32.55 13.83 -1.07
N VAL A 78 32.63 12.52 -1.27
CA VAL A 78 31.51 11.60 -1.03
C VAL A 78 31.09 11.61 0.44
N LEU A 79 32.04 11.52 1.37
CA LEU A 79 31.74 11.53 2.80
C LEU A 79 31.02 12.83 3.22
N HIS A 80 31.50 13.98 2.73
CA HIS A 80 30.88 15.27 3.00
C HIS A 80 29.45 15.37 2.41
N ARG A 81 29.20 14.80 1.21
CA ARG A 81 27.86 14.73 0.61
C ARG A 81 26.95 13.83 1.46
N PHE A 82 27.44 12.68 1.89
CA PHE A 82 26.71 11.75 2.73
C PHE A 82 26.33 12.35 4.10
N GLN A 83 27.25 13.09 4.72
CA GLN A 83 27.00 13.76 6.01
C GLN A 83 25.91 14.87 5.93
N ARG A 84 25.61 15.38 4.74
CA ARG A 84 24.54 16.35 4.52
C ARG A 84 23.17 15.72 4.22
N MET A 85 23.09 14.40 4.28
CA MET A 85 21.82 13.69 4.15
C MET A 85 20.91 14.07 5.31
N ASP A 86 19.73 14.57 4.96
CA ASP A 86 18.70 14.93 5.93
C ASP A 86 17.74 13.75 6.22
N ALA A 87 16.83 13.95 7.15
CA ALA A 87 15.85 12.93 7.54
C ALA A 87 14.89 12.58 6.40
N GLN A 88 14.55 13.55 5.55
CA GLN A 88 13.68 13.31 4.40
C GLN A 88 14.34 12.37 3.40
N LEU A 89 15.57 12.67 2.98
CA LEU A 89 16.33 11.83 2.06
C LEU A 89 16.56 10.43 2.62
N SER A 90 16.86 10.34 3.94
CA SER A 90 16.99 9.05 4.63
C SER A 90 15.70 8.23 4.54
N GLY A 91 14.55 8.85 4.78
CA GLY A 91 13.24 8.21 4.65
C GLY A 91 12.91 7.78 3.23
N GLU A 92 13.25 8.59 2.22
CA GLU A 92 13.08 8.24 0.80
C GLU A 92 13.92 7.00 0.41
N LEU A 93 15.17 6.92 0.88
CA LEU A 93 16.04 5.78 0.63
C LEU A 93 15.57 4.52 1.34
N GLU A 94 15.09 4.65 2.58
CA GLU A 94 14.50 3.52 3.33
C GLU A 94 13.26 2.98 2.63
N ASN A 95 12.34 3.86 2.19
CA ASN A 95 11.16 3.49 1.43
C ASN A 95 11.54 2.76 0.13
N ALA A 96 12.51 3.29 -0.63
CA ALA A 96 12.99 2.65 -1.85
C ALA A 96 13.62 1.27 -1.58
N ALA A 97 14.38 1.13 -0.49
CA ALA A 97 14.96 -0.16 -0.11
C ALA A 97 13.88 -1.18 0.25
N LYS A 98 12.85 -0.78 1.01
CA LYS A 98 11.68 -1.62 1.29
C LYS A 98 10.99 -2.04 -0.01
N GLY A 99 10.76 -1.10 -0.92
CA GLY A 99 10.15 -1.38 -2.21
C GLY A 99 10.93 -2.38 -3.07
N LEU A 100 12.27 -2.30 -3.07
CA LEU A 100 13.12 -3.26 -3.77
C LEU A 100 12.99 -4.68 -3.20
N VAL A 101 12.95 -4.82 -1.87
CA VAL A 101 12.75 -6.11 -1.22
C VAL A 101 11.36 -6.66 -1.55
N GLN A 102 10.33 -5.83 -1.41
CA GLN A 102 8.94 -6.21 -1.63
C GLN A 102 8.69 -6.60 -3.09
N SER A 103 9.23 -5.82 -4.04
CA SER A 103 9.10 -6.14 -5.47
C SER A 103 9.70 -7.51 -5.82
N ARG A 104 10.79 -7.89 -5.15
CA ARG A 104 11.39 -9.23 -5.29
C ARG A 104 10.49 -10.33 -4.75
N GLN A 105 9.87 -10.11 -3.60
CA GLN A 105 8.95 -11.08 -2.99
C GLN A 105 7.72 -11.32 -3.87
N TYR A 106 7.19 -10.27 -4.50
CA TYR A 106 6.07 -10.37 -5.45
C TYR A 106 6.49 -10.82 -6.86
N GLY A 107 7.78 -11.01 -7.13
CA GLY A 107 8.28 -11.39 -8.46
C GLY A 107 8.07 -10.29 -9.51
N ILE A 108 8.05 -9.02 -9.11
CA ILE A 108 7.84 -7.88 -10.02
C ILE A 108 9.09 -7.68 -10.87
N GLY A 109 8.95 -7.85 -12.19
CA GLY A 109 10.03 -7.71 -13.15
C GLY A 109 9.97 -6.45 -14.02
N ARG A 110 8.91 -5.65 -13.92
CA ARG A 110 8.71 -4.41 -14.71
C ARG A 110 7.87 -3.39 -13.98
N TYR A 111 8.08 -2.12 -14.30
CA TYR A 111 7.42 -0.98 -13.67
C TYR A 111 6.71 -0.10 -14.73
N PRO A 112 5.66 0.66 -14.38
CA PRO A 112 4.98 0.64 -13.09
C PRO A 112 4.23 -0.67 -12.84
N ALA A 113 4.08 -1.04 -11.56
CA ALA A 113 3.29 -2.18 -11.11
C ALA A 113 2.48 -1.77 -9.87
N ILE A 114 1.21 -2.17 -9.83
CA ILE A 114 0.30 -1.93 -8.71
C ILE A 114 -0.09 -3.30 -8.15
N VAL A 115 0.17 -3.50 -6.87
CA VAL A 115 -0.12 -4.73 -6.14
C VAL A 115 -1.31 -4.51 -5.22
N PHE A 116 -2.23 -5.45 -5.22
CA PHE A 116 -3.41 -5.47 -4.36
C PHE A 116 -3.31 -6.65 -3.39
N ASP A 117 -3.38 -6.37 -2.09
CA ASP A 117 -3.40 -7.33 -0.98
C ASP A 117 -2.22 -8.33 -1.01
N GLY A 118 -1.15 -8.02 -1.72
CA GLY A 118 -0.01 -8.92 -1.93
C GLY A 118 -0.29 -10.10 -2.87
N GLU A 119 -1.48 -10.19 -3.47
CA GLU A 119 -1.96 -11.35 -4.24
C GLU A 119 -2.04 -11.09 -5.74
N ALA A 120 -2.49 -9.90 -6.15
CA ALA A 120 -2.67 -9.56 -7.55
C ALA A 120 -1.79 -8.40 -7.98
N VAL A 121 -1.27 -8.46 -9.21
CA VAL A 121 -0.39 -7.42 -9.78
C VAL A 121 -0.94 -6.91 -11.10
N VAL A 122 -1.13 -5.60 -11.20
CA VAL A 122 -1.49 -4.91 -12.44
C VAL A 122 -0.28 -4.15 -12.97
N TYR A 123 0.12 -4.42 -14.21
CA TYR A 123 1.30 -3.81 -14.83
C TYR A 123 0.94 -2.72 -15.84
N GLY A 124 1.80 -1.70 -15.91
CA GLY A 124 1.77 -0.69 -16.97
C GLY A 124 0.68 0.37 -16.82
N LEU A 125 -0.07 0.36 -15.72
CA LEU A 125 -1.04 1.41 -15.39
C LEU A 125 -0.44 2.41 -14.42
N THR A 126 -0.75 3.68 -14.65
CA THR A 126 -0.40 4.81 -13.78
C THR A 126 -1.61 5.40 -13.07
N ASP A 127 -2.81 5.06 -13.52
CA ASP A 127 -4.09 5.46 -12.92
C ASP A 127 -4.57 4.36 -11.95
N VAL A 128 -4.45 4.64 -10.66
CA VAL A 128 -4.79 3.71 -9.58
C VAL A 128 -6.27 3.37 -9.58
N SER A 129 -7.14 4.35 -9.80
CA SER A 129 -8.60 4.10 -9.88
C SER A 129 -8.96 3.10 -10.98
N THR A 130 -8.25 3.14 -12.11
CA THR A 130 -8.44 2.16 -13.20
C THR A 130 -7.94 0.78 -12.78
N ALA A 131 -6.80 0.70 -12.08
CA ALA A 131 -6.27 -0.56 -11.59
C ALA A 131 -7.20 -1.21 -10.56
N ILE A 132 -7.79 -0.43 -9.64
CA ILE A 132 -8.79 -0.89 -8.66
C ILE A 132 -10.01 -1.51 -9.37
N ARG A 133 -10.52 -0.83 -10.41
CA ARG A 133 -11.67 -1.37 -11.18
C ARG A 133 -11.35 -2.71 -11.84
N LEU A 134 -10.14 -2.87 -12.37
CA LEU A 134 -9.70 -4.13 -12.96
C LEU A 134 -9.56 -5.23 -11.91
N TYR A 135 -8.98 -4.93 -10.75
CA TYR A 135 -8.84 -5.86 -9.65
C TYR A 135 -10.20 -6.36 -9.14
N ARG A 136 -11.14 -5.45 -8.86
CA ARG A 136 -12.50 -5.80 -8.41
C ARG A 136 -13.26 -6.64 -9.43
N LYS A 137 -13.10 -6.34 -10.72
CA LYS A 137 -13.67 -7.16 -11.79
C LYS A 137 -13.10 -8.58 -11.77
N TRP A 138 -11.78 -8.72 -11.64
CA TRP A 138 -11.10 -10.01 -11.55
C TRP A 138 -11.57 -10.83 -10.34
N GLN A 139 -11.69 -10.22 -9.17
CA GLN A 139 -12.22 -10.86 -7.97
C GLN A 139 -13.63 -11.44 -8.19
N THR A 140 -14.52 -10.66 -8.82
CA THR A 140 -15.92 -11.10 -9.08
C THR A 140 -16.03 -12.20 -10.14
N GLU A 141 -15.14 -12.24 -11.11
CA GLU A 141 -15.09 -13.28 -12.15
C GLU A 141 -14.46 -14.58 -11.62
N GLY A 142 -13.42 -14.49 -10.77
CA GLY A 142 -12.77 -15.65 -10.15
C GLY A 142 -13.65 -16.40 -9.15
N THR A 143 -14.62 -15.73 -8.53
CA THR A 143 -15.57 -16.34 -7.56
C THR A 143 -16.69 -17.16 -8.25
N ARG A 144 -16.80 -17.09 -9.58
CA ARG A 144 -17.84 -17.79 -10.36
C ARG A 144 -17.41 -19.14 -10.95
N GLN A 145 -16.22 -19.61 -10.65
CA GLN A 145 -15.74 -20.95 -11.02
C GLN A 145 -15.72 -21.86 -9.81
#